data_0a399349e8025720d6b856e46fc5bbf3
#
_entry.id   0a399349e8025720d6b856e46fc5bbf3
#
_cell.length_a   1.000
_cell.length_b   1.000
_cell.length_c   1.000
_cell.angle_alpha   90.00
_cell.angle_beta   90.00
_cell.angle_gamma   90.00
#
_symmetry.space_group_name_H-M   'P 1'
#
loop_
_entity.id
_entity.type
_entity.pdbx_description
1 polymer ?
#
loop_
_entity_poly.entity_id
_entity_poly.type
_entity_poly.pdbx_seq_one_letter_code
_entity_poly.pdbx_strand_id
1 'polypeptide(L)'
;MARELKVAAAQVGAINRDTPKAAVVSRLISLLHEAADNKVQLVVFPECTLTTFFPRHLLQAEELNAFFEHGEITDAPDITPLFEVSKKLGIDIVLGYAERTPEGVGHNTCIYFSASEGKILQKYRKVHLPGTKEPFKEPDATNQLEKRYFTPGDLGFPAFRAPGLVSDAVKKGTVQAEESTAGKGDPIFGMLICNDRRWPEAWRMYSLKGAELIMFGFNTGGKSDRQILGISSIQSG
;
A
#
# COMPACT_ATOMS: atom_id res chain seq x y z
N MET A 1 -16.00 -3.73 -25.52
CA MET A 1 -16.30 -2.56 -24.67
C MET A 1 -15.11 -2.29 -23.78
N ALA A 2 -14.80 -1.01 -23.47
CA ALA A 2 -13.73 -0.66 -22.55
C ALA A 2 -14.08 -1.16 -21.14
N ARG A 3 -13.08 -1.65 -20.40
CA ARG A 3 -13.22 -1.92 -18.97
C ARG A 3 -13.02 -0.62 -18.20
N GLU A 4 -13.91 -0.33 -17.30
CA GLU A 4 -13.84 0.87 -16.47
C GLU A 4 -13.61 0.47 -15.01
N LEU A 5 -12.61 1.07 -14.39
CA LEU A 5 -12.32 0.92 -12.97
C LEU A 5 -12.13 2.34 -12.38
N LYS A 6 -12.95 2.67 -11.39
CA LYS A 6 -12.81 3.93 -10.67
C LYS A 6 -11.92 3.73 -9.45
N VAL A 7 -10.80 4.42 -9.44
CA VAL A 7 -9.75 4.28 -8.43
C VAL A 7 -9.46 5.61 -7.75
N ALA A 8 -8.96 5.55 -6.52
CA ALA A 8 -8.52 6.72 -5.78
C ALA A 8 -7.11 6.52 -5.20
N ALA A 9 -6.29 7.54 -5.31
CA ALA A 9 -5.06 7.69 -4.56
C ALA A 9 -5.33 8.57 -3.34
N ALA A 10 -5.27 7.97 -2.15
CA ALA A 10 -5.57 8.67 -0.91
C ALA A 10 -4.38 9.50 -0.42
N GLN A 11 -4.64 10.74 -0.01
CA GLN A 11 -3.68 11.59 0.67
C GLN A 11 -4.10 11.74 2.14
N VAL A 12 -3.38 11.07 3.04
CA VAL A 12 -3.80 10.93 4.45
C VAL A 12 -3.46 12.16 5.30
N GLY A 13 -2.57 13.01 4.81
CA GLY A 13 -2.04 14.14 5.57
C GLY A 13 -0.93 13.73 6.54
N ALA A 14 -0.43 14.70 7.32
CA ALA A 14 0.67 14.46 8.24
C ALA A 14 0.26 13.56 9.42
N ILE A 15 1.14 12.61 9.74
CA ILE A 15 1.05 11.77 10.94
C ILE A 15 2.30 12.04 11.76
N ASN A 16 2.13 12.58 12.94
CA ASN A 16 3.21 12.88 13.88
C ASN A 16 3.56 11.65 14.73
N ARG A 17 4.71 11.68 15.41
CA ARG A 17 5.18 10.56 16.25
C ARG A 17 4.22 10.20 17.38
N ASP A 18 3.52 11.17 17.89
CA ASP A 18 2.56 11.08 19.00
C ASP A 18 1.11 10.91 18.52
N THR A 19 0.86 10.85 17.22
CA THR A 19 -0.50 10.65 16.68
C THR A 19 -0.99 9.25 17.03
N PRO A 20 -2.09 9.10 17.79
CA PRO A 20 -2.63 7.79 18.13
C PRO A 20 -3.04 7.00 16.89
N LYS A 21 -2.71 5.71 16.84
CA LYS A 21 -3.08 4.82 15.72
C LYS A 21 -4.59 4.85 15.42
N ALA A 22 -5.43 4.86 16.46
CA ALA A 22 -6.89 4.96 16.31
C ALA A 22 -7.33 6.23 15.57
N ALA A 23 -6.66 7.36 15.79
CA ALA A 23 -6.94 8.59 15.06
C ALA A 23 -6.54 8.49 13.58
N VAL A 24 -5.44 7.80 13.28
CA VAL A 24 -5.04 7.52 11.91
C VAL A 24 -6.09 6.64 11.24
N VAL A 25 -6.45 5.51 11.84
CA VAL A 25 -7.47 4.57 11.29
C VAL A 25 -8.80 5.28 11.08
N SER A 26 -9.25 6.12 12.02
CA SER A 26 -10.47 6.93 11.84
C SER A 26 -10.38 7.84 10.60
N ARG A 27 -9.22 8.43 10.34
CA ARG A 27 -8.98 9.24 9.15
C ARG A 27 -9.04 8.41 7.85
N LEU A 28 -8.44 7.20 7.86
CA LEU A 28 -8.52 6.30 6.72
C LEU A 28 -9.96 5.87 6.43
N ILE A 29 -10.74 5.58 7.48
CA ILE A 29 -12.18 5.26 7.37
C ILE A 29 -12.97 6.43 6.77
N SER A 30 -12.68 7.67 7.18
CA SER A 30 -13.32 8.85 6.60
C SER A 30 -13.05 8.98 5.10
N LEU A 31 -11.80 8.71 4.68
CA LEU A 31 -11.42 8.69 3.26
C LEU A 31 -12.12 7.57 2.48
N LEU A 32 -12.38 6.40 3.10
CA LEU A 32 -13.18 5.34 2.47
C LEU A 32 -14.63 5.76 2.27
N HIS A 33 -15.23 6.46 3.22
CA HIS A 33 -16.59 7.00 3.04
C HIS A 33 -16.65 8.02 1.90
N GLU A 34 -15.67 8.94 1.83
CA GLU A 34 -15.56 9.88 0.71
C GLU A 34 -15.38 9.16 -0.64
N ALA A 35 -14.56 8.10 -0.65
CA ALA A 35 -14.38 7.24 -1.82
C ALA A 35 -15.69 6.55 -2.25
N ALA A 36 -16.51 6.08 -1.29
CA ALA A 36 -17.80 5.47 -1.54
C ALA A 36 -18.78 6.46 -2.18
N ASP A 37 -18.88 7.68 -1.65
CA ASP A 37 -19.71 8.75 -2.19
C ASP A 37 -19.34 9.06 -3.65
N ASN A 38 -18.06 8.90 -3.99
CA ASN A 38 -17.53 9.04 -5.34
C ASN A 38 -17.57 7.75 -6.18
N LYS A 39 -18.16 6.66 -5.68
CA LYS A 39 -18.28 5.36 -6.39
C LYS A 39 -16.91 4.76 -6.75
N VAL A 40 -15.90 4.98 -5.94
CA VAL A 40 -14.57 4.39 -6.08
C VAL A 40 -14.63 2.91 -5.74
N GLN A 41 -13.91 2.08 -6.48
CA GLN A 41 -13.84 0.63 -6.31
C GLN A 41 -12.55 0.17 -5.63
N LEU A 42 -11.48 0.95 -5.74
CA LEU A 42 -10.18 0.66 -5.17
C LEU A 42 -9.53 1.95 -4.64
N VAL A 43 -9.09 1.92 -3.38
CA VAL A 43 -8.33 3.00 -2.75
C VAL A 43 -6.90 2.54 -2.48
N VAL A 44 -5.92 3.34 -2.88
CA VAL A 44 -4.51 3.13 -2.56
C VAL A 44 -4.08 4.13 -1.49
N PHE A 45 -3.69 3.61 -0.32
CA PHE A 45 -3.14 4.38 0.78
C PHE A 45 -1.61 4.52 0.68
N PRO A 46 -1.00 5.51 1.33
CA PRO A 46 0.45 5.73 1.30
C PRO A 46 1.28 4.59 1.88
N GLU A 47 2.60 4.68 1.69
CA GLU A 47 3.62 3.90 2.39
C GLU A 47 3.58 4.18 3.89
N CYS A 48 3.74 3.15 4.74
CA CYS A 48 3.72 3.28 6.21
C CYS A 48 2.54 4.13 6.72
N THR A 49 1.36 3.90 6.17
CA THR A 49 0.15 4.73 6.39
C THR A 49 -0.29 4.81 7.85
N LEU A 50 0.03 3.80 8.66
CA LEU A 50 -0.47 3.69 10.04
C LEU A 50 0.34 4.50 11.05
N THR A 51 1.50 5.04 10.61
CA THR A 51 2.46 5.71 11.51
C THR A 51 3.04 6.95 10.85
N THR A 52 3.73 7.79 11.63
CA THR A 52 4.69 8.72 11.03
C THR A 52 5.69 7.94 10.18
N PHE A 53 6.29 8.59 9.18
CA PHE A 53 7.39 7.96 8.42
C PHE A 53 8.65 7.91 9.29
N PHE A 54 8.65 6.99 10.24
CA PHE A 54 9.65 6.87 11.29
C PHE A 54 11.10 6.63 10.81
N PRO A 55 11.40 6.14 9.57
CA PRO A 55 12.78 6.07 9.10
C PRO A 55 13.52 7.42 9.04
N ARG A 56 12.84 8.53 9.23
CA ARG A 56 13.47 9.86 9.38
C ARG A 56 14.07 10.11 10.76
N HIS A 57 13.75 9.27 11.72
CA HIS A 57 14.17 9.43 13.10
C HIS A 57 15.12 8.32 13.51
N LEU A 58 16.15 8.64 14.30
CA LEU A 58 16.92 7.64 15.01
C LEU A 58 16.15 7.28 16.29
N LEU A 59 15.62 6.06 16.32
CA LEU A 59 14.71 5.58 17.35
C LEU A 59 15.40 4.55 18.25
N GLN A 60 15.03 4.54 19.53
CA GLN A 60 15.36 3.46 20.45
C GLN A 60 14.50 2.22 20.17
N ALA A 61 14.94 1.06 20.64
CA ALA A 61 14.31 -0.23 20.27
C ALA A 61 12.84 -0.32 20.71
N GLU A 62 12.51 0.17 21.90
CA GLU A 62 11.15 0.14 22.43
C GLU A 62 10.19 1.01 21.61
N GLU A 63 10.60 2.22 21.27
CA GLU A 63 9.82 3.13 20.45
C GLU A 63 9.69 2.59 19.02
N LEU A 64 10.79 2.09 18.46
CA LEU A 64 10.80 1.49 17.13
C LEU A 64 9.79 0.34 17.03
N ASN A 65 9.75 -0.53 18.06
CA ASN A 65 8.85 -1.69 18.03
C ASN A 65 7.37 -1.29 18.03
N ALA A 66 7.01 -0.15 18.60
CA ALA A 66 5.64 0.36 18.60
C ALA A 66 5.13 0.79 17.22
N PHE A 67 6.03 1.02 16.25
CA PHE A 67 5.65 1.37 14.87
C PHE A 67 5.44 0.17 13.96
N PHE A 68 5.79 -1.03 14.41
CA PHE A 68 5.60 -2.25 13.63
C PHE A 68 4.28 -2.95 13.99
N GLU A 69 3.66 -3.52 12.97
CA GLU A 69 2.53 -4.44 13.14
C GLU A 69 3.06 -5.87 13.22
N HIS A 70 2.50 -6.62 14.15
CA HIS A 70 2.87 -8.01 14.43
C HIS A 70 1.72 -8.94 14.06
N GLY A 71 2.05 -10.09 13.45
CA GLY A 71 1.05 -11.06 13.03
C GLY A 71 0.25 -10.62 11.79
N GLU A 72 -0.94 -11.16 11.63
CA GLU A 72 -1.81 -10.79 10.51
C GLU A 72 -2.47 -9.42 10.78
N ILE A 73 -2.23 -8.48 9.89
CA ILE A 73 -2.70 -7.10 10.04
C ILE A 73 -4.23 -6.99 10.10
N THR A 74 -4.95 -7.92 9.48
CA THR A 74 -6.41 -7.97 9.52
C THR A 74 -6.95 -8.31 10.91
N ASP A 75 -6.15 -8.93 11.74
CA ASP A 75 -6.51 -9.37 13.09
C ASP A 75 -6.08 -8.35 14.17
N ALA A 76 -5.35 -7.31 13.77
CA ALA A 76 -4.91 -6.25 14.69
C ALA A 76 -6.12 -5.42 15.16
N PRO A 77 -6.45 -5.41 16.48
CA PRO A 77 -7.72 -4.81 16.97
C PRO A 77 -7.91 -3.35 16.59
N ASP A 78 -6.81 -2.58 16.57
CA ASP A 78 -6.85 -1.15 16.22
C ASP A 78 -7.09 -0.91 14.73
N ILE A 79 -6.84 -1.90 13.86
CA ILE A 79 -6.86 -1.76 12.40
C ILE A 79 -8.05 -2.51 11.79
N THR A 80 -8.51 -3.59 12.41
CA THR A 80 -9.67 -4.38 11.98
C THR A 80 -10.89 -3.52 11.55
N PRO A 81 -11.24 -2.41 12.24
CA PRO A 81 -12.35 -1.56 11.81
C PRO A 81 -12.21 -1.00 10.38
N LEU A 82 -10.98 -0.76 9.91
CA LEU A 82 -10.74 -0.31 8.54
C LEU A 82 -11.17 -1.38 7.51
N PHE A 83 -10.79 -2.63 7.76
CA PHE A 83 -11.14 -3.77 6.90
C PHE A 83 -12.65 -4.06 6.92
N GLU A 84 -13.29 -3.93 8.08
CA GLU A 84 -14.74 -4.09 8.20
C GLU A 84 -15.50 -3.01 7.42
N VAL A 85 -15.04 -1.75 7.46
CA VAL A 85 -15.63 -0.67 6.67
C VAL A 85 -15.37 -0.89 5.18
N SER A 86 -14.17 -1.29 4.79
CA SER A 86 -13.84 -1.67 3.40
C SER A 86 -14.81 -2.73 2.86
N LYS A 87 -15.02 -3.82 3.61
CA LYS A 87 -16.01 -4.88 3.26
C LYS A 87 -17.42 -4.32 3.14
N LYS A 88 -17.87 -3.54 4.10
CA LYS A 88 -19.23 -2.96 4.13
C LYS A 88 -19.48 -2.03 2.93
N LEU A 89 -18.48 -1.26 2.53
CA LEU A 89 -18.57 -0.33 1.41
C LEU A 89 -18.32 -1.01 0.04
N GLY A 90 -17.78 -2.23 0.03
CA GLY A 90 -17.40 -2.94 -1.18
C GLY A 90 -16.21 -2.29 -1.92
N ILE A 91 -15.28 -1.67 -1.18
CA ILE A 91 -14.14 -0.95 -1.72
C ILE A 91 -12.87 -1.71 -1.37
N ASP A 92 -12.13 -2.17 -2.36
CA ASP A 92 -10.83 -2.79 -2.16
C ASP A 92 -9.79 -1.75 -1.72
N ILE A 93 -8.80 -2.17 -0.94
CA ILE A 93 -7.76 -1.25 -0.45
C ILE A 93 -6.36 -1.80 -0.65
N VAL A 94 -5.41 -0.90 -0.95
CA VAL A 94 -3.98 -1.15 -0.78
C VAL A 94 -3.52 -0.37 0.44
N LEU A 95 -2.96 -1.06 1.43
CA LEU A 95 -2.54 -0.49 2.70
C LEU A 95 -1.05 -0.73 2.93
N GLY A 96 -0.29 0.35 3.12
CA GLY A 96 1.14 0.32 3.45
C GLY A 96 1.37 0.35 4.96
N TYR A 97 2.26 -0.50 5.48
CA TYR A 97 2.59 -0.54 6.91
C TYR A 97 3.99 -1.11 7.17
N ALA A 98 4.49 -0.97 8.37
CA ALA A 98 5.73 -1.60 8.83
C ALA A 98 5.39 -2.98 9.43
N GLU A 99 5.83 -4.05 8.78
CA GLU A 99 5.58 -5.44 9.17
C GLU A 99 6.73 -5.95 10.01
N ARG A 100 6.41 -6.62 11.13
CA ARG A 100 7.34 -7.44 11.89
C ARG A 100 6.98 -8.90 11.74
N THR A 101 7.87 -9.70 11.13
CA THR A 101 7.64 -11.14 11.00
C THR A 101 7.76 -11.86 12.35
N PRO A 102 7.26 -13.10 12.48
CA PRO A 102 7.43 -13.91 13.70
C PRO A 102 8.91 -14.09 14.10
N GLU A 103 9.81 -14.11 13.12
CA GLU A 103 11.28 -14.19 13.32
C GLU A 103 11.90 -12.86 13.76
N GLY A 104 11.10 -11.80 13.89
CA GLY A 104 11.56 -10.47 14.30
C GLY A 104 12.15 -9.62 13.17
N VAL A 105 12.00 -10.05 11.91
CA VAL A 105 12.48 -9.28 10.76
C VAL A 105 11.50 -8.15 10.41
N GLY A 106 12.01 -6.94 10.19
CA GLY A 106 11.21 -5.79 9.80
C GLY A 106 11.16 -5.63 8.28
N HIS A 107 9.96 -5.43 7.72
CA HIS A 107 9.76 -5.10 6.31
C HIS A 107 8.87 -3.87 6.15
N ASN A 108 9.15 -3.09 5.11
CA ASN A 108 8.25 -2.08 4.60
C ASN A 108 7.29 -2.79 3.63
N THR A 109 6.04 -2.91 4.01
CA THR A 109 5.08 -3.84 3.39
C THR A 109 3.85 -3.10 2.90
N CYS A 110 3.26 -3.56 1.81
CA CYS A 110 1.88 -3.25 1.46
C CYS A 110 1.10 -4.52 1.16
N ILE A 111 -0.19 -4.45 1.41
CA ILE A 111 -1.15 -5.52 1.11
C ILE A 111 -2.23 -4.99 0.17
N TYR A 112 -2.79 -5.90 -0.61
CA TYR A 112 -4.07 -5.72 -1.29
C TYR A 112 -5.14 -6.51 -0.55
N PHE A 113 -6.13 -5.80 -0.01
CA PHE A 113 -7.28 -6.42 0.65
C PHE A 113 -8.50 -6.32 -0.27
N SER A 114 -9.12 -7.45 -0.56
CA SER A 114 -10.36 -7.52 -1.32
C SER A 114 -11.55 -7.44 -0.40
N ALA A 115 -12.40 -6.45 -0.62
CA ALA A 115 -13.64 -6.27 0.13
C ALA A 115 -14.64 -7.40 -0.12
N SER A 116 -14.72 -7.87 -1.38
CA SER A 116 -15.64 -8.96 -1.77
C SER A 116 -15.25 -10.32 -1.22
N GLU A 117 -13.93 -10.60 -1.17
CA GLU A 117 -13.40 -11.85 -0.62
C GLU A 117 -13.20 -11.80 0.90
N GLY A 118 -13.17 -10.58 1.47
CA GLY A 118 -12.94 -10.35 2.89
C GLY A 118 -11.55 -10.77 3.37
N LYS A 119 -10.54 -10.79 2.48
CA LYS A 119 -9.17 -11.27 2.78
C LYS A 119 -8.10 -10.53 2.00
N ILE A 120 -6.87 -10.68 2.46
CA ILE A 120 -5.68 -10.24 1.72
C ILE A 120 -5.46 -11.18 0.53
N LEU A 121 -5.45 -10.62 -0.68
CA LEU A 121 -5.16 -11.36 -1.91
C LEU A 121 -3.67 -11.38 -2.23
N GLN A 122 -2.96 -10.31 -1.89
CA GLN A 122 -1.54 -10.17 -2.19
C GLN A 122 -0.84 -9.33 -1.14
N LYS A 123 0.39 -9.71 -0.82
CA LYS A 123 1.34 -8.96 0.00
C LYS A 123 2.59 -8.67 -0.84
N TYR A 124 3.14 -7.48 -0.68
CA TYR A 124 4.42 -7.08 -1.27
C TYR A 124 5.29 -6.43 -0.20
N ARG A 125 6.56 -6.78 -0.19
CA ARG A 125 7.59 -6.20 0.67
C ARG A 125 8.58 -5.40 -0.18
N LYS A 126 8.84 -4.17 0.19
CA LYS A 126 9.72 -3.24 -0.55
C LYS A 126 11.10 -3.84 -0.78
N VAL A 127 11.50 -3.95 -2.04
CA VAL A 127 12.77 -4.54 -2.44
C VAL A 127 13.91 -3.51 -2.39
N HIS A 128 13.65 -2.30 -2.89
CA HIS A 128 14.69 -1.28 -3.05
C HIS A 128 14.63 -0.24 -1.93
N LEU A 129 15.26 -0.56 -0.80
CA LEU A 129 15.33 0.34 0.36
C LEU A 129 16.29 1.50 0.09
N PRO A 130 15.84 2.77 0.16
CA PRO A 130 16.73 3.92 0.06
C PRO A 130 17.46 4.21 1.37
N GLY A 131 18.36 5.18 1.32
CA GLY A 131 19.00 5.74 2.50
C GLY A 131 20.13 4.87 3.07
N THR A 132 20.35 5.02 4.37
CA THR A 132 21.51 4.50 5.09
C THR A 132 21.11 3.70 6.33
N LYS A 133 22.08 2.98 6.92
CA LYS A 133 21.93 2.34 8.24
C LYS A 133 22.23 3.32 9.38
N GLU A 134 23.20 4.21 9.14
CA GLU A 134 23.61 5.20 10.13
C GLU A 134 23.03 6.57 9.77
N PRO A 135 22.71 7.39 10.78
CA PRO A 135 22.23 8.74 10.54
C PRO A 135 23.29 9.60 9.85
N PHE A 136 22.86 10.61 9.13
CA PHE A 136 23.75 11.60 8.57
C PHE A 136 24.45 12.40 9.69
N LYS A 137 25.69 12.78 9.44
CA LYS A 137 26.51 13.55 10.40
C LYS A 137 26.15 15.04 10.41
N GLU A 138 25.61 15.53 9.33
CA GLU A 138 25.21 16.93 9.15
C GLU A 138 23.96 17.21 10.01
N PRO A 139 23.99 18.23 10.88
CA PRO A 139 22.90 18.49 11.83
C PRO A 139 21.54 18.74 11.20
N ASP A 140 21.54 19.35 10.02
CA ASP A 140 20.31 19.70 9.27
C ASP A 140 19.89 18.66 8.23
N ALA A 141 20.60 17.55 8.13
CA ALA A 141 20.25 16.51 7.17
C ALA A 141 19.03 15.74 7.60
N THR A 142 18.08 15.57 6.69
CA THR A 142 16.93 14.69 6.91
C THR A 142 17.37 13.24 6.74
N ASN A 143 17.32 12.47 7.81
CA ASN A 143 17.64 11.06 7.79
C ASN A 143 16.70 10.27 6.87
N GLN A 144 17.22 9.18 6.35
CA GLN A 144 16.51 8.17 5.59
C GLN A 144 17.05 6.79 6.02
N LEU A 145 16.57 6.29 7.17
CA LEU A 145 17.14 5.12 7.84
C LEU A 145 16.40 3.81 7.49
N GLU A 146 15.84 3.72 6.29
CA GLU A 146 15.11 2.50 5.89
C GLU A 146 15.98 1.26 5.94
N LYS A 147 17.26 1.34 5.53
CA LYS A 147 18.20 0.21 5.60
C LYS A 147 18.59 -0.19 7.04
N ARG A 148 18.31 0.67 8.02
CA ARG A 148 18.51 0.36 9.43
C ARG A 148 17.36 -0.45 9.99
N TYR A 149 16.12 -0.12 9.60
CA TYR A 149 14.90 -0.64 10.20
C TYR A 149 14.25 -1.77 9.41
N PHE A 150 14.49 -1.82 8.11
CA PHE A 150 13.89 -2.80 7.22
C PHE A 150 14.93 -3.67 6.53
N THR A 151 14.50 -4.90 6.26
CA THR A 151 15.18 -5.84 5.37
C THR A 151 14.56 -5.75 3.98
N PRO A 152 15.34 -5.87 2.90
CA PRO A 152 14.79 -5.96 1.55
C PRO A 152 13.74 -7.05 1.43
N GLY A 153 12.71 -6.78 0.63
CA GLY A 153 11.61 -7.71 0.41
C GLY A 153 12.05 -9.01 -0.28
N ASP A 154 11.46 -10.09 0.14
CA ASP A 154 11.76 -11.48 -0.25
C ASP A 154 10.63 -12.15 -1.06
N LEU A 155 9.50 -11.44 -1.28
CA LEU A 155 8.34 -11.97 -1.99
C LEU A 155 8.41 -11.78 -3.52
N GLY A 156 9.45 -11.12 -4.02
CA GLY A 156 9.59 -10.78 -5.43
C GLY A 156 8.54 -9.76 -5.90
N PHE A 157 8.15 -9.84 -7.18
CA PHE A 157 7.19 -8.95 -7.83
C PHE A 157 5.97 -9.76 -8.32
N PRO A 158 5.05 -10.16 -7.44
CA PRO A 158 3.88 -10.96 -7.80
C PRO A 158 2.83 -10.11 -8.50
N ALA A 159 2.42 -10.51 -9.70
CA ALA A 159 1.24 -9.97 -10.37
C ALA A 159 0.02 -10.81 -10.02
N PHE A 160 -1.15 -10.19 -9.86
CA PHE A 160 -2.37 -10.86 -9.43
C PHE A 160 -3.61 -10.21 -10.01
N ARG A 161 -4.74 -10.90 -9.95
CA ARG A 161 -6.06 -10.37 -10.28
C ARG A 161 -6.89 -10.23 -9.01
N ALA A 162 -7.71 -9.17 -8.94
CA ALA A 162 -8.69 -8.98 -7.89
C ALA A 162 -10.09 -9.33 -8.43
N PRO A 163 -10.69 -10.44 -7.99
CA PRO A 163 -11.99 -10.87 -8.47
C PRO A 163 -13.07 -9.82 -8.16
N GLY A 164 -13.92 -9.54 -9.14
CA GLY A 164 -15.12 -8.75 -8.92
C GLY A 164 -15.02 -7.26 -9.16
N LEU A 165 -13.83 -6.68 -9.32
CA LEU A 165 -13.69 -5.23 -9.51
C LEU A 165 -14.33 -4.70 -10.81
N VAL A 166 -14.25 -5.45 -11.90
CA VAL A 166 -14.81 -5.07 -13.21
C VAL A 166 -16.01 -5.95 -13.56
N SER A 167 -16.49 -6.73 -12.62
CA SER A 167 -17.40 -7.85 -12.84
C SER A 167 -18.78 -7.51 -13.36
N ASP A 168 -19.23 -6.27 -13.26
CA ASP A 168 -20.56 -5.93 -13.78
C ASP A 168 -20.67 -6.07 -15.29
N ALA A 169 -19.61 -5.75 -16.03
CA ALA A 169 -19.55 -5.97 -17.45
C ALA A 169 -19.48 -7.48 -17.80
N VAL A 170 -18.75 -8.26 -17.01
CA VAL A 170 -18.64 -9.71 -17.16
C VAL A 170 -19.93 -10.41 -16.71
N LYS A 171 -20.50 -10.03 -15.58
CA LYS A 171 -21.78 -10.55 -15.07
C LYS A 171 -22.96 -10.24 -16.00
N LYS A 172 -22.93 -9.10 -16.68
CA LYS A 172 -23.94 -8.72 -17.66
C LYS A 172 -23.74 -9.40 -19.02
N GLY A 173 -22.70 -10.22 -19.17
CA GLY A 173 -22.41 -10.93 -20.42
C GLY A 173 -22.00 -10.03 -21.58
N THR A 174 -21.64 -8.78 -21.29
CA THR A 174 -21.20 -7.80 -22.29
C THR A 174 -19.73 -7.92 -22.65
N VAL A 175 -18.95 -8.65 -21.85
CA VAL A 175 -17.58 -9.07 -22.12
C VAL A 175 -17.50 -10.57 -21.93
N GLN A 176 -17.08 -11.31 -22.96
CA GLN A 176 -16.83 -12.74 -22.81
C GLN A 176 -15.62 -12.98 -21.91
N ALA A 177 -15.85 -13.68 -20.81
CA ALA A 177 -14.78 -14.20 -20.02
C ALA A 177 -14.09 -15.32 -20.82
N GLU A 178 -12.80 -15.21 -21.16
CA GLU A 178 -12.06 -16.33 -21.74
C GLU A 178 -11.91 -17.44 -20.70
N GLU A 179 -12.04 -18.70 -21.04
CA GLU A 179 -12.24 -19.82 -20.13
C GLU A 179 -11.07 -20.18 -19.20
N SER A 180 -9.86 -19.68 -19.43
CA SER A 180 -8.64 -20.22 -18.82
C SER A 180 -8.21 -19.61 -17.48
N THR A 181 -8.80 -18.52 -16.98
CA THR A 181 -8.36 -17.88 -15.75
C THR A 181 -9.52 -17.33 -14.91
N ALA A 182 -9.55 -17.62 -13.61
CA ALA A 182 -10.45 -16.96 -12.67
C ALA A 182 -10.27 -15.42 -12.76
N GLY A 183 -11.37 -14.67 -12.71
CA GLY A 183 -11.33 -13.20 -12.73
C GLY A 183 -11.11 -12.58 -14.10
N LYS A 184 -11.49 -13.27 -15.18
CA LYS A 184 -11.48 -12.71 -16.53
C LYS A 184 -12.32 -11.46 -16.64
N GLY A 185 -11.73 -10.43 -17.19
CA GLY A 185 -12.24 -9.08 -17.23
C GLY A 185 -11.70 -8.19 -16.12
N ASP A 186 -11.24 -8.74 -14.99
CA ASP A 186 -10.56 -7.97 -13.97
C ASP A 186 -9.10 -7.69 -14.39
N PRO A 187 -8.59 -6.48 -14.12
CA PRO A 187 -7.23 -6.13 -14.48
C PRO A 187 -6.19 -6.93 -13.69
N ILE A 188 -5.00 -7.10 -14.29
CA ILE A 188 -3.85 -7.64 -13.60
C ILE A 188 -3.13 -6.50 -12.87
N PHE A 189 -2.93 -6.69 -11.59
CA PHE A 189 -2.30 -5.71 -10.71
C PHE A 189 -0.86 -6.06 -10.37
N GLY A 190 -0.05 -5.01 -10.15
CA GLY A 190 1.22 -5.06 -9.47
C GLY A 190 1.25 -4.07 -8.30
N MET A 191 2.15 -4.28 -7.34
CA MET A 191 2.36 -3.37 -6.21
C MET A 191 3.83 -3.02 -6.06
N LEU A 192 4.11 -1.74 -5.87
CA LEU A 192 5.44 -1.20 -5.56
C LEU A 192 5.35 -0.24 -4.37
N ILE A 193 6.48 0.01 -3.72
CA ILE A 193 6.56 0.96 -2.62
C ILE A 193 7.66 1.98 -2.89
N CYS A 194 7.27 3.25 -2.98
CA CYS A 194 8.14 4.42 -2.93
C CYS A 194 9.37 4.34 -3.86
N ASN A 195 10.55 4.02 -3.31
CA ASN A 195 11.83 3.98 -4.05
C ASN A 195 11.88 2.92 -5.15
N ASP A 196 11.05 1.88 -5.07
CA ASP A 196 10.97 0.85 -6.12
C ASP A 196 10.67 1.45 -7.50
N ARG A 197 9.94 2.58 -7.55
CA ARG A 197 9.61 3.27 -8.81
C ARG A 197 10.81 3.71 -9.63
N ARG A 198 11.98 3.84 -9.00
CA ARG A 198 13.22 4.30 -9.65
C ARG A 198 13.98 3.18 -10.36
N TRP A 199 13.55 1.93 -10.17
CA TRP A 199 14.22 0.76 -10.69
C TRP A 199 13.42 0.17 -11.86
N PRO A 200 13.89 0.33 -13.11
CA PRO A 200 13.17 -0.14 -14.30
C PRO A 200 12.96 -1.64 -14.29
N GLU A 201 13.79 -2.40 -13.60
CA GLU A 201 13.67 -3.86 -13.45
C GLU A 201 12.34 -4.24 -12.78
N ALA A 202 11.91 -3.51 -11.76
CA ALA A 202 10.64 -3.75 -11.07
C ALA A 202 9.45 -3.57 -12.03
N TRP A 203 9.46 -2.51 -12.83
CA TRP A 203 8.44 -2.24 -13.84
C TRP A 203 8.45 -3.30 -14.94
N ARG A 204 9.65 -3.66 -15.41
CA ARG A 204 9.83 -4.70 -16.43
C ARG A 204 9.28 -6.05 -15.97
N MET A 205 9.53 -6.43 -14.71
CA MET A 205 9.02 -7.68 -14.14
C MET A 205 7.49 -7.72 -14.16
N TYR A 206 6.83 -6.63 -13.76
CA TYR A 206 5.37 -6.54 -13.82
C TYR A 206 4.84 -6.51 -15.24
N SER A 207 5.48 -5.77 -16.14
CA SER A 207 5.11 -5.75 -17.56
C SER A 207 5.15 -7.15 -18.18
N LEU A 208 6.22 -7.91 -17.94
CA LEU A 208 6.36 -9.30 -18.43
C LEU A 208 5.31 -10.25 -17.84
N LYS A 209 4.76 -9.94 -16.67
CA LYS A 209 3.66 -10.69 -16.04
C LYS A 209 2.29 -10.18 -16.45
N GLY A 210 2.22 -9.24 -17.39
CA GLY A 210 0.98 -8.69 -17.91
C GLY A 210 0.25 -7.75 -16.97
N ALA A 211 0.93 -7.12 -16.00
CA ALA A 211 0.31 -6.14 -15.13
C ALA A 211 -0.20 -4.93 -15.94
N GLU A 212 -1.45 -4.61 -15.75
CA GLU A 212 -2.14 -3.51 -16.43
C GLU A 212 -2.15 -2.24 -15.58
N LEU A 213 -2.11 -2.41 -14.26
CA LEU A 213 -2.09 -1.33 -13.27
C LEU A 213 -1.07 -1.65 -12.19
N ILE A 214 -0.22 -0.68 -11.86
CA ILE A 214 0.72 -0.76 -10.75
C ILE A 214 0.32 0.25 -9.70
N MET A 215 0.01 -0.24 -8.51
CA MET A 215 -0.38 0.54 -7.36
C MET A 215 0.82 0.76 -6.45
N PHE A 216 1.07 1.99 -6.07
CA PHE A 216 2.11 2.24 -5.08
C PHE A 216 1.84 3.46 -4.20
N GLY A 217 2.14 3.28 -2.92
CA GLY A 217 2.18 4.35 -1.94
C GLY A 217 3.60 4.81 -1.69
N PHE A 218 3.76 6.06 -1.34
CA PHE A 218 5.06 6.59 -0.94
C PHE A 218 4.95 7.74 0.05
N ASN A 219 5.99 7.89 0.86
CA ASN A 219 6.23 9.04 1.70
C ASN A 219 7.46 9.76 1.15
N THR A 220 7.25 10.86 0.45
CA THR A 220 8.34 11.66 -0.10
C THR A 220 8.40 12.98 0.63
N GLY A 221 9.52 13.21 1.32
CA GLY A 221 9.82 14.49 1.91
C GLY A 221 10.88 15.22 1.09
N GLY A 222 10.87 16.52 1.19
CA GLY A 222 11.91 17.34 0.60
C GLY A 222 11.88 18.76 1.13
N LYS A 223 12.96 19.47 0.85
CA LYS A 223 13.16 20.85 1.28
C LYS A 223 12.41 21.87 0.41
N SER A 224 11.62 21.44 -0.59
CA SER A 224 10.91 22.36 -1.46
C SER A 224 9.41 22.36 -1.17
N ASP A 225 8.79 23.53 -1.23
CA ASP A 225 7.35 23.76 -1.06
C ASP A 225 6.47 22.96 -2.05
N ARG A 226 7.08 22.31 -3.03
CA ARG A 226 6.42 21.49 -4.04
C ARG A 226 6.35 20.00 -3.70
N GLN A 227 6.89 19.58 -2.57
CA GLN A 227 6.91 18.14 -2.22
C GLN A 227 5.76 17.82 -1.30
N ILE A 228 4.87 17.02 -1.82
CA ILE A 228 3.71 16.49 -1.11
C ILE A 228 4.15 15.27 -0.30
N LEU A 229 3.85 15.29 0.99
CA LEU A 229 4.09 14.18 1.89
C LEU A 229 2.94 13.17 1.80
N GLY A 230 3.28 11.87 1.76
CA GLY A 230 2.29 10.82 1.81
C GLY A 230 1.37 10.76 0.59
N ILE A 231 1.95 10.60 -0.60
CA ILE A 231 1.20 10.47 -1.85
C ILE A 231 1.06 8.99 -2.20
N SER A 232 -0.15 8.61 -2.58
CA SER A 232 -0.43 7.36 -3.28
C SER A 232 -0.62 7.62 -4.77
N SER A 233 -0.26 6.68 -5.60
CA SER A 233 -0.56 6.76 -7.02
C SER A 233 -0.88 5.41 -7.62
N ILE A 234 -1.60 5.48 -8.75
CA ILE A 234 -1.91 4.33 -9.60
C ILE A 234 -1.44 4.71 -10.99
N GLN A 235 -0.62 3.86 -11.58
CA GLN A 235 -0.13 4.08 -12.94
C GLN A 235 -0.56 2.91 -13.82
N SER A 236 -1.04 3.25 -15.02
CA SER A 236 -1.26 2.27 -16.09
C SER A 236 0.07 1.86 -16.70
N GLY A 237 0.25 0.57 -16.87
CA GLY A 237 1.40 -0.01 -17.59
C GLY A 237 1.23 0.06 -19.11
#